data_61829a49df2b7b92f55e3f5868b54022
#
_entry.id   61829a49df2b7b92f55e3f5868b54022
#
_cell.length_a   1.000
_cell.length_b   1.000
_cell.length_c   1.000
_cell.angle_alpha   90.00
_cell.angle_beta   90.00
_cell.angle_gamma   90.00
#
_symmetry.space_group_name_H-M   'P 1'
#
loop_
_entity.id
_entity.type
_entity.pdbx_description
1 polymer ?
#
loop_
_entity_poly.entity_id
_entity_poly.type
_entity_poly.pdbx_seq_one_letter_code
_entity_poly.pdbx_strand_id
1 'polypeptide(L)'
;MMSSLPYTFDSPDADVILRAPLDPDDPVSTEFKDFYAHKTILSTASPLFNDMFSLPQPPPPPGGHADLPVIPVMDPAEIFETFLRLIYPIELPSITSLQTVDALSQLSMKYMADCVHSRLKHTLVSPFFLQNDPIWVYVIACRMGLEEEAKLAIRHTYQFNILQSISLPLLHAMTAEMYNHLLQAHADRRKELISVLKQTKTPSWGGGCHCGPWFFRRLADKINLALWEKPILDGPRLVSCLESYHGKPASECKLGTSCRISADSLTVHFANILDAIEKHDAVTE
;
A
#
# COMPACT_ATOMS: atom_id res chain seq x y z
N MET A 1 -29.22 2.20 22.36
CA MET A 1 -27.79 2.40 22.10
C MET A 1 -27.48 3.82 22.48
N MET A 2 -26.78 4.04 23.60
CA MET A 2 -26.30 5.38 23.97
C MET A 2 -25.17 5.72 22.98
N SER A 3 -25.41 6.69 22.12
CA SER A 3 -24.36 7.33 21.33
C SER A 3 -23.42 8.00 22.34
N SER A 4 -22.26 7.40 22.61
CA SER A 4 -21.25 8.08 23.39
C SER A 4 -20.79 9.30 22.58
N LEU A 5 -20.90 10.48 23.16
CA LEU A 5 -20.31 11.69 22.57
C LEU A 5 -18.81 11.43 22.36
N PRO A 6 -18.24 11.91 21.24
CA PRO A 6 -16.80 11.74 20.98
C PRO A 6 -16.03 12.37 22.16
N TYR A 7 -15.01 11.65 22.63
CA TYR A 7 -14.13 12.16 23.69
C TYR A 7 -13.52 13.50 23.26
N THR A 8 -13.69 14.51 24.11
CA THR A 8 -13.09 15.83 23.95
C THR A 8 -11.91 15.96 24.90
N PHE A 9 -10.79 16.55 24.43
CA PHE A 9 -9.60 16.77 25.27
C PHE A 9 -9.81 18.02 26.12
N ASP A 10 -10.79 17.99 27.05
CA ASP A 10 -11.22 19.07 27.94
C ASP A 10 -11.39 18.59 29.39
N SER A 11 -10.74 17.46 29.74
CA SER A 11 -10.90 16.83 31.06
C SER A 11 -10.46 17.75 32.20
N PRO A 12 -11.25 17.88 33.26
CA PRO A 12 -10.92 18.75 34.43
C PRO A 12 -9.76 18.20 35.28
N ASP A 13 -9.42 16.92 35.12
CA ASP A 13 -8.32 16.25 35.83
C ASP A 13 -7.02 16.21 35.00
N ALA A 14 -6.99 16.90 33.88
CA ALA A 14 -5.78 17.08 33.08
C ALA A 14 -4.70 17.82 33.91
N ASP A 15 -3.43 17.45 33.66
CA ASP A 15 -2.28 18.01 34.36
C ASP A 15 -1.27 18.69 33.39
N VAL A 16 -1.62 18.77 32.11
CA VAL A 16 -0.85 19.48 31.06
C VAL A 16 -1.78 19.93 29.93
N ILE A 17 -1.44 21.05 29.30
CA ILE A 17 -2.09 21.53 28.08
C ILE A 17 -1.09 21.42 26.95
N LEU A 18 -1.46 20.69 25.88
CA LEU A 18 -0.72 20.66 24.62
C LEU A 18 -1.39 21.63 23.66
N ARG A 19 -0.65 22.62 23.18
CA ARG A 19 -1.17 23.65 22.30
C ARG A 19 -0.69 23.46 20.88
N ALA A 20 -1.59 23.17 19.96
CA ALA A 20 -1.29 22.93 18.55
C ALA A 20 -1.84 24.05 17.66
N PRO A 21 -1.13 24.47 16.59
CA PRO A 21 -1.63 25.44 15.63
C PRO A 21 -2.79 24.85 14.82
N LEU A 22 -3.82 25.68 14.53
CA LEU A 22 -4.88 25.28 13.60
C LEU A 22 -4.36 25.23 12.17
N ASP A 23 -3.57 26.22 11.77
CA ASP A 23 -2.89 26.28 10.49
C ASP A 23 -1.39 26.52 10.71
N PRO A 24 -0.56 25.47 10.58
CA PRO A 24 0.89 25.61 10.75
C PRO A 24 1.58 26.30 9.56
N ASP A 25 0.93 26.36 8.39
CA ASP A 25 1.49 26.96 7.18
C ASP A 25 1.26 28.48 7.11
N ASP A 26 0.37 29.01 7.94
CA ASP A 26 0.17 30.45 8.09
C ASP A 26 0.98 31.01 9.26
N PRO A 27 2.15 31.66 8.99
CA PRO A 27 3.01 32.23 10.03
C PRO A 27 2.37 33.41 10.76
N VAL A 28 1.26 33.95 10.28
CA VAL A 28 0.52 35.06 10.86
C VAL A 28 -0.65 34.58 11.71
N SER A 29 -1.07 33.31 11.52
CA SER A 29 -2.16 32.73 12.29
C SER A 29 -1.75 32.60 13.77
N THR A 30 -2.57 33.20 14.63
CA THR A 30 -2.48 33.08 16.09
C THR A 30 -3.54 32.13 16.64
N GLU A 31 -4.16 31.35 15.78
CA GLU A 31 -5.22 30.42 16.19
C GLU A 31 -4.61 29.07 16.60
N PHE A 32 -4.92 28.67 17.83
CA PHE A 32 -4.44 27.43 18.43
C PHE A 32 -5.61 26.62 19.00
N LYS A 33 -5.42 25.32 19.04
CA LYS A 33 -6.27 24.40 19.78
C LYS A 33 -5.52 23.86 20.98
N ASP A 34 -6.15 23.98 22.14
CA ASP A 34 -5.63 23.46 23.41
C ASP A 34 -6.21 22.07 23.67
N PHE A 35 -5.34 21.11 23.98
CA PHE A 35 -5.66 19.75 24.35
C PHE A 35 -5.29 19.55 25.81
N TYR A 36 -6.29 19.39 26.67
CA TYR A 36 -6.11 19.07 28.08
C TYR A 36 -5.80 17.59 28.21
N ALA A 37 -4.58 17.27 28.62
CA ALA A 37 -4.03 15.93 28.54
C ALA A 37 -3.44 15.48 29.89
N HIS A 38 -3.10 14.19 29.97
CA HIS A 38 -2.58 13.55 31.18
C HIS A 38 -1.14 13.12 30.94
N LYS A 39 -0.18 13.70 31.68
CA LYS A 39 1.25 13.37 31.59
C LYS A 39 1.51 11.89 31.73
N THR A 40 0.81 11.22 32.65
CA THR A 40 0.96 9.78 32.87
C THR A 40 0.63 8.96 31.61
N ILE A 41 -0.46 9.29 30.90
CA ILE A 41 -0.84 8.58 29.66
C ILE A 41 0.19 8.85 28.57
N LEU A 42 0.56 10.10 28.39
CA LEU A 42 1.52 10.51 27.35
C LEU A 42 2.92 9.93 27.61
N SER A 43 3.41 9.97 28.85
CA SER A 43 4.71 9.41 29.24
C SER A 43 4.78 7.90 29.07
N THR A 44 3.66 7.21 29.32
CA THR A 44 3.58 5.75 29.11
C THR A 44 3.62 5.38 27.63
N ALA A 45 3.02 6.22 26.76
CA ALA A 45 2.92 5.98 25.33
C ALA A 45 4.16 6.44 24.54
N SER A 46 4.94 7.38 25.08
CA SER A 46 6.02 8.06 24.37
C SER A 46 7.18 8.39 25.30
N PRO A 47 8.37 7.81 25.07
CA PRO A 47 9.59 8.21 25.77
C PRO A 47 9.89 9.70 25.62
N LEU A 48 9.63 10.30 24.47
CA LEU A 48 9.85 11.73 24.24
C LEU A 48 8.99 12.60 25.17
N PHE A 49 7.71 12.26 25.35
CA PHE A 49 6.87 12.97 26.31
C PHE A 49 7.35 12.75 27.74
N ASN A 50 7.79 11.55 28.08
CA ASN A 50 8.35 11.27 29.41
C ASN A 50 9.57 12.13 29.69
N ASP A 51 10.50 12.22 28.76
CA ASP A 51 11.70 13.06 28.88
C ASP A 51 11.32 14.54 28.97
N MET A 52 10.40 15.00 28.12
CA MET A 52 9.92 16.38 28.09
C MET A 52 9.32 16.81 29.44
N PHE A 53 8.54 15.94 30.08
CA PHE A 53 7.90 16.25 31.37
C PHE A 53 8.87 16.16 32.57
N SER A 54 9.98 15.45 32.42
CA SER A 54 11.02 15.39 33.43
C SER A 54 11.92 16.66 33.48
N LEU A 55 11.90 17.46 32.40
CA LEU A 55 12.61 18.73 32.36
C LEU A 55 11.86 19.83 33.14
N PRO A 56 12.56 20.83 33.72
CA PRO A 56 11.93 21.98 34.33
C PRO A 56 11.00 22.69 33.34
N GLN A 57 9.72 22.79 33.69
CA GLN A 57 8.73 23.46 32.84
C GLN A 57 8.76 24.97 33.10
N PRO A 58 8.52 25.82 32.08
CA PRO A 58 8.37 27.25 32.27
C PRO A 58 7.14 27.52 33.17
N PRO A 59 7.18 28.59 33.98
CA PRO A 59 6.04 28.95 34.80
C PRO A 59 4.82 29.26 33.95
N PRO A 60 3.60 28.93 34.40
CA PRO A 60 2.38 29.21 33.65
C PRO A 60 2.24 30.72 33.39
N PRO A 61 1.68 31.11 32.21
CA PRO A 61 1.49 32.53 31.91
C PRO A 61 0.51 33.17 32.91
N PRO A 62 0.76 34.41 33.39
CA PRO A 62 -0.11 35.06 34.32
C PRO A 62 -1.49 35.32 33.71
N GLY A 63 -2.57 34.88 34.38
CA GLY A 63 -3.95 35.12 33.97
C GLY A 63 -4.63 33.96 33.22
N GLY A 64 -3.98 32.81 33.07
CA GLY A 64 -4.60 31.59 32.52
C GLY A 64 -5.59 30.93 33.49
N HIS A 65 -6.65 30.31 32.96
CA HIS A 65 -7.70 29.66 33.75
C HIS A 65 -7.27 28.35 34.46
N ALA A 66 -6.01 27.94 34.35
CA ALA A 66 -5.48 26.81 35.08
C ALA A 66 -3.98 27.07 35.35
N ASP A 67 -3.52 26.71 36.56
CA ASP A 67 -2.08 26.63 36.88
C ASP A 67 -1.36 25.49 36.12
N LEU A 68 -1.89 25.07 34.97
CA LEU A 68 -1.37 23.98 34.19
C LEU A 68 -0.29 24.45 33.21
N PRO A 69 0.82 23.71 33.09
CA PRO A 69 1.84 24.00 32.10
C PRO A 69 1.28 23.86 30.68
N VAL A 70 1.54 24.89 29.84
CA VAL A 70 1.17 24.87 28.42
C VAL A 70 2.43 24.55 27.59
N ILE A 71 2.37 23.46 26.84
CA ILE A 71 3.47 23.00 25.98
C ILE A 71 3.06 23.19 24.52
N PRO A 72 3.74 24.08 23.78
CA PRO A 72 3.46 24.23 22.37
C PRO A 72 3.97 23.02 21.58
N VAL A 73 3.13 22.50 20.69
CA VAL A 73 3.47 21.53 19.65
C VAL A 73 3.38 22.21 18.29
N MET A 74 4.17 21.76 17.32
CA MET A 74 4.25 22.39 16.01
C MET A 74 3.44 21.64 14.95
N ASP A 75 2.74 20.59 15.35
CA ASP A 75 1.97 19.74 14.44
C ASP A 75 0.54 20.28 14.29
N PRO A 76 -0.09 20.14 13.09
CA PRO A 76 -1.45 20.62 12.84
C PRO A 76 -2.43 20.03 13.84
N ALA A 77 -3.30 20.85 14.42
CA ALA A 77 -4.21 20.44 15.50
C ALA A 77 -5.10 19.24 15.12
N GLU A 78 -5.56 19.14 13.88
CA GLU A 78 -6.41 18.04 13.41
C GLU A 78 -5.69 16.68 13.44
N ILE A 79 -4.47 16.63 12.88
CA ILE A 79 -3.66 15.40 12.88
C ILE A 79 -3.18 15.07 14.28
N PHE A 80 -2.81 16.09 15.06
CA PHE A 80 -2.35 15.92 16.43
C PHE A 80 -3.49 15.39 17.35
N GLU A 81 -4.73 15.86 17.17
CA GLU A 81 -5.88 15.28 17.86
C GLU A 81 -6.05 13.79 17.55
N THR A 82 -5.97 13.44 16.26
CA THR A 82 -6.07 12.04 15.83
C THR A 82 -4.94 11.19 16.43
N PHE A 83 -3.73 11.73 16.49
CA PHE A 83 -2.57 11.10 17.14
C PHE A 83 -2.83 10.86 18.64
N LEU A 84 -3.34 11.87 19.36
CA LEU A 84 -3.71 11.73 20.79
C LEU A 84 -4.79 10.65 20.99
N ARG A 85 -5.80 10.59 20.11
CA ARG A 85 -6.84 9.55 20.16
C ARG A 85 -6.27 8.14 19.98
N LEU A 86 -5.18 8.00 19.22
CA LEU A 86 -4.47 6.73 19.08
C LEU A 86 -3.64 6.37 20.33
N ILE A 87 -3.29 7.32 21.16
CA ILE A 87 -2.57 7.09 22.43
C ILE A 87 -3.55 6.74 23.56
N TYR A 88 -4.66 7.45 23.63
CA TYR A 88 -5.62 7.33 24.72
C TYR A 88 -6.43 6.02 24.67
N PRO A 89 -6.86 5.49 25.84
CA PRO A 89 -7.71 4.31 25.93
C PRO A 89 -9.18 4.65 25.64
N ILE A 90 -9.45 5.19 24.47
CA ILE A 90 -10.78 5.61 24.00
C ILE A 90 -11.09 4.93 22.67
N GLU A 91 -12.29 5.16 22.14
CA GLU A 91 -12.67 4.67 20.82
C GLU A 91 -11.70 5.16 19.74
N LEU A 92 -11.20 4.22 18.93
CA LEU A 92 -10.24 4.53 17.90
C LEU A 92 -10.87 5.33 16.77
N PRO A 93 -10.18 6.36 16.26
CA PRO A 93 -10.68 7.14 15.13
C PRO A 93 -10.70 6.28 13.86
N SER A 94 -11.71 6.50 13.02
CA SER A 94 -11.75 5.91 11.70
C SER A 94 -10.79 6.65 10.76
N ILE A 95 -9.75 5.97 10.32
CA ILE A 95 -8.76 6.52 9.38
C ILE A 95 -9.06 6.00 7.98
N THR A 96 -9.51 6.89 7.10
CA THR A 96 -9.99 6.56 5.75
C THR A 96 -9.07 7.05 4.63
N SER A 97 -7.99 7.74 4.96
CA SER A 97 -7.08 8.36 4.00
C SER A 97 -5.63 7.93 4.26
N LEU A 98 -4.89 7.59 3.20
CA LEU A 98 -3.45 7.29 3.28
C LEU A 98 -2.63 8.52 3.66
N GLN A 99 -3.07 9.72 3.30
CA GLN A 99 -2.43 10.96 3.71
C GLN A 99 -2.46 11.13 5.24
N THR A 100 -3.59 10.78 5.86
CA THR A 100 -3.71 10.76 7.32
C THR A 100 -2.81 9.69 7.94
N VAL A 101 -2.73 8.48 7.34
CA VAL A 101 -1.81 7.43 7.81
C VAL A 101 -0.36 7.90 7.72
N ASP A 102 0.04 8.53 6.61
CA ASP A 102 1.40 9.05 6.42
C ASP A 102 1.74 10.13 7.45
N ALA A 103 0.87 11.11 7.64
CA ALA A 103 1.06 12.16 8.65
C ALA A 103 1.17 11.58 10.07
N LEU A 104 0.28 10.65 10.45
CA LEU A 104 0.33 9.99 11.76
C LEU A 104 1.57 9.11 11.92
N SER A 105 2.06 8.49 10.85
CA SER A 105 3.31 7.72 10.89
C SER A 105 4.51 8.61 11.22
N GLN A 106 4.55 9.81 10.64
CA GLN A 106 5.58 10.81 10.93
C GLN A 106 5.51 11.27 12.40
N LEU A 107 4.29 11.51 12.92
CA LEU A 107 4.11 11.84 14.33
C LEU A 107 4.53 10.67 15.24
N SER A 108 4.19 9.43 14.89
CA SER A 108 4.57 8.26 15.68
C SER A 108 6.09 8.12 15.82
N MET A 109 6.83 8.41 14.74
CA MET A 109 8.29 8.43 14.77
C MET A 109 8.83 9.63 15.54
N LYS A 110 8.30 10.84 15.29
CA LYS A 110 8.69 12.07 15.98
C LYS A 110 8.56 11.97 17.49
N TYR A 111 7.44 11.45 17.96
CA TYR A 111 7.13 11.30 19.39
C TYR A 111 7.55 9.93 19.96
N MET A 112 8.18 9.06 19.16
CA MET A 112 8.59 7.70 19.56
C MET A 112 7.43 6.90 20.19
N ALA A 113 6.24 6.98 19.56
CA ALA A 113 5.02 6.38 20.08
C ALA A 113 4.77 5.01 19.42
N ASP A 114 5.42 3.95 19.93
CA ASP A 114 5.35 2.59 19.38
C ASP A 114 3.92 2.01 19.34
N CYS A 115 3.07 2.41 20.29
CA CYS A 115 1.67 2.00 20.31
C CYS A 115 0.90 2.55 19.12
N VAL A 116 1.18 3.79 18.68
CA VAL A 116 0.60 4.39 17.48
C VAL A 116 1.16 3.71 16.23
N HIS A 117 2.47 3.50 16.18
CA HIS A 117 3.14 2.80 15.07
C HIS A 117 2.50 1.41 14.83
N SER A 118 2.32 0.62 15.88
CA SER A 118 1.70 -0.71 15.80
C SER A 118 0.25 -0.68 15.31
N ARG A 119 -0.52 0.34 15.70
CA ARG A 119 -1.92 0.52 15.26
C ARG A 119 -1.98 0.90 13.78
N LEU A 120 -1.11 1.82 13.35
CA LEU A 120 -1.04 2.25 11.95
C LEU A 120 -0.62 1.13 11.01
N LYS A 121 0.26 0.23 11.44
CA LYS A 121 0.64 -0.97 10.70
C LYS A 121 -0.58 -1.76 10.20
N HIS A 122 -1.52 -2.06 11.09
CA HIS A 122 -2.74 -2.81 10.73
C HIS A 122 -3.68 -2.00 9.82
N THR A 123 -3.80 -0.69 10.05
CA THR A 123 -4.62 0.19 9.23
C THR A 123 -4.08 0.28 7.81
N LEU A 124 -2.76 0.42 7.67
CA LEU A 124 -2.06 0.59 6.40
C LEU A 124 -2.31 -0.57 5.43
N VAL A 125 -2.29 -1.82 5.93
CA VAL A 125 -2.50 -3.02 5.10
C VAL A 125 -3.96 -3.45 5.02
N SER A 126 -4.91 -2.55 5.31
CA SER A 126 -6.31 -2.85 5.13
C SER A 126 -6.61 -3.18 3.66
N PRO A 127 -7.57 -4.10 3.38
CA PRO A 127 -7.92 -4.46 2.00
C PRO A 127 -8.31 -3.26 1.15
N PHE A 128 -8.91 -2.25 1.76
CA PHE A 128 -9.30 -1.01 1.07
C PHE A 128 -8.07 -0.28 0.50
N PHE A 129 -7.04 -0.06 1.28
CA PHE A 129 -5.84 0.65 0.83
C PHE A 129 -5.01 -0.19 -0.14
N LEU A 130 -4.84 -1.49 0.14
CA LEU A 130 -4.08 -2.39 -0.73
C LEU A 130 -4.70 -2.53 -2.14
N GLN A 131 -6.02 -2.48 -2.25
CA GLN A 131 -6.70 -2.59 -3.54
C GLN A 131 -6.71 -1.27 -4.33
N ASN A 132 -6.84 -0.14 -3.65
CA ASN A 132 -6.99 1.15 -4.32
C ASN A 132 -5.66 1.87 -4.58
N ASP A 133 -4.71 1.80 -3.65
CA ASP A 133 -3.48 2.60 -3.73
C ASP A 133 -2.24 1.89 -3.15
N PRO A 134 -1.93 0.66 -3.63
CA PRO A 134 -0.86 -0.17 -3.07
C PRO A 134 0.53 0.47 -3.17
N ILE A 135 0.75 1.38 -4.13
CA ILE A 135 2.05 2.05 -4.28
C ILE A 135 2.26 3.04 -3.12
N TRP A 136 1.23 3.80 -2.70
CA TRP A 136 1.31 4.64 -1.51
C TRP A 136 1.48 3.79 -0.24
N VAL A 137 0.75 2.67 -0.12
CA VAL A 137 0.94 1.71 0.99
C VAL A 137 2.40 1.26 1.06
N TYR A 138 3.00 0.90 -0.08
CA TYR A 138 4.41 0.52 -0.17
C TYR A 138 5.34 1.63 0.34
N VAL A 139 5.15 2.87 -0.11
CA VAL A 139 5.98 4.01 0.30
C VAL A 139 5.91 4.25 1.80
N ILE A 140 4.69 4.27 2.36
CA ILE A 140 4.48 4.47 3.80
C ILE A 140 5.10 3.31 4.60
N ALA A 141 4.89 2.05 4.17
CA ALA A 141 5.47 0.88 4.81
C ALA A 141 7.01 0.94 4.84
N CYS A 142 7.65 1.34 3.73
CA CYS A 142 9.10 1.53 3.68
C CYS A 142 9.58 2.61 4.64
N ARG A 143 8.88 3.74 4.72
CA ARG A 143 9.21 4.83 5.65
C ARG A 143 9.08 4.41 7.11
N MET A 144 8.09 3.59 7.40
CA MET A 144 7.85 3.03 8.73
C MET A 144 8.80 1.86 9.07
N GLY A 145 9.62 1.38 8.14
CA GLY A 145 10.48 0.21 8.35
C GLY A 145 9.71 -1.11 8.42
N LEU A 146 8.51 -1.18 7.84
CA LEU A 146 7.61 -2.33 7.85
C LEU A 146 7.88 -3.22 6.62
N GLU A 147 8.90 -4.07 6.69
CA GLU A 147 9.37 -4.86 5.54
C GLU A 147 8.31 -5.83 5.00
N GLU A 148 7.57 -6.52 5.87
CA GLU A 148 6.58 -7.51 5.45
C GLU A 148 5.35 -6.82 4.80
N GLU A 149 4.92 -5.69 5.35
CA GLU A 149 3.84 -4.88 4.79
C GLU A 149 4.25 -4.25 3.45
N ALA A 150 5.51 -3.85 3.32
CA ALA A 150 6.06 -3.36 2.05
C ALA A 150 6.06 -4.47 0.98
N LYS A 151 6.48 -5.69 1.32
CA LYS A 151 6.41 -6.87 0.43
C LYS A 151 4.97 -7.18 0.02
N LEU A 152 4.04 -7.15 1.00
CA LEU A 152 2.62 -7.36 0.73
C LEU A 152 2.09 -6.30 -0.25
N ALA A 153 2.39 -5.03 -0.01
CA ALA A 153 1.98 -3.94 -0.89
C ALA A 153 2.54 -4.10 -2.31
N ILE A 154 3.82 -4.50 -2.47
CA ILE A 154 4.43 -4.78 -3.79
C ILE A 154 3.62 -5.81 -4.56
N ARG A 155 3.17 -6.91 -3.94
CA ARG A 155 2.35 -7.92 -4.60
C ARG A 155 1.06 -7.32 -5.17
N HIS A 156 0.42 -6.42 -4.43
CA HIS A 156 -0.78 -5.72 -4.90
C HIS A 156 -0.49 -4.72 -6.02
N THR A 157 0.76 -4.23 -6.17
CA THR A 157 1.13 -3.34 -7.29
C THR A 157 1.21 -4.06 -8.64
N TYR A 158 1.34 -5.39 -8.68
CA TYR A 158 1.47 -6.14 -9.93
C TYR A 158 0.27 -6.00 -10.88
N GLN A 159 -0.90 -5.65 -10.37
CA GLN A 159 -2.08 -5.35 -11.17
C GLN A 159 -2.02 -3.99 -11.89
N PHE A 160 -1.02 -3.17 -11.59
CA PHE A 160 -0.87 -1.83 -12.16
C PHE A 160 0.34 -1.75 -13.11
N ASN A 161 0.25 -0.86 -14.10
CA ASN A 161 1.42 -0.45 -14.85
C ASN A 161 2.15 0.64 -14.05
N ILE A 162 3.20 0.27 -13.33
CA ILE A 162 3.89 1.20 -12.42
C ILE A 162 4.44 2.44 -13.11
N LEU A 163 4.89 2.32 -14.37
CA LEU A 163 5.42 3.46 -15.14
C LEU A 163 4.35 4.50 -15.46
N GLN A 164 3.08 4.10 -15.49
CA GLN A 164 1.94 4.99 -15.73
C GLN A 164 1.21 5.39 -14.44
N SER A 165 1.32 4.58 -13.40
CA SER A 165 0.59 4.76 -12.14
C SER A 165 1.32 5.64 -11.15
N ILE A 166 2.65 5.84 -11.29
CA ILE A 166 3.41 6.71 -10.40
C ILE A 166 3.20 8.16 -10.80
N SER A 167 2.44 8.88 -9.98
CA SER A 167 2.23 10.32 -10.10
C SER A 167 3.45 11.10 -9.59
N LEU A 168 3.56 12.37 -10.00
CA LEU A 168 4.67 13.23 -9.56
C LEU A 168 4.74 13.41 -8.02
N PRO A 169 3.63 13.62 -7.29
CA PRO A 169 3.65 13.66 -5.82
C PRO A 169 4.16 12.36 -5.20
N LEU A 170 3.75 11.22 -5.74
CA LEU A 170 4.21 9.91 -5.28
C LEU A 170 5.71 9.72 -5.52
N LEU A 171 6.20 10.14 -6.69
CA LEU A 171 7.63 10.08 -7.01
C LEU A 171 8.46 10.96 -6.06
N HIS A 172 7.97 12.13 -5.67
CA HIS A 172 8.63 12.98 -4.68
C HIS A 172 8.63 12.36 -3.27
N ALA A 173 7.63 11.54 -2.99
CA ALA A 173 7.54 10.83 -1.72
C ALA A 173 8.47 9.62 -1.61
N MET A 174 8.96 9.09 -2.75
CA MET A 174 9.83 7.91 -2.82
C MET A 174 11.31 8.29 -2.81
N THR A 175 12.13 7.45 -2.21
CA THR A 175 13.57 7.49 -2.45
C THR A 175 13.92 6.77 -3.76
N ALA A 176 15.09 7.07 -4.31
CA ALA A 176 15.58 6.34 -5.50
C ALA A 176 15.71 4.83 -5.23
N GLU A 177 16.03 4.43 -3.99
CA GLU A 177 16.12 3.04 -3.57
C GLU A 177 14.74 2.37 -3.58
N MET A 178 13.72 2.98 -3.00
CA MET A 178 12.34 2.49 -3.03
C MET A 178 11.85 2.30 -4.48
N TYR A 179 12.10 3.30 -5.32
CA TYR A 179 11.71 3.23 -6.73
C TYR A 179 12.41 2.08 -7.47
N ASN A 180 13.74 1.96 -7.30
CA ASN A 180 14.50 0.88 -7.91
C ASN A 180 14.05 -0.50 -7.41
N HIS A 181 13.77 -0.64 -6.11
CA HIS A 181 13.28 -1.90 -5.53
C HIS A 181 11.92 -2.29 -6.13
N LEU A 182 11.00 -1.34 -6.27
CA LEU A 182 9.70 -1.57 -6.90
C LEU A 182 9.84 -2.02 -8.35
N LEU A 183 10.69 -1.35 -9.14
CA LEU A 183 10.97 -1.74 -10.52
C LEU A 183 11.58 -3.14 -10.62
N GLN A 184 12.53 -3.44 -9.73
CA GLN A 184 13.18 -4.75 -9.69
C GLN A 184 12.19 -5.86 -9.35
N ALA A 185 11.32 -5.65 -8.36
CA ALA A 185 10.28 -6.61 -7.99
C ALA A 185 9.34 -6.92 -9.16
N HIS A 186 8.91 -5.90 -9.92
CA HIS A 186 8.13 -6.09 -11.14
C HIS A 186 8.90 -6.84 -12.24
N ALA A 187 10.19 -6.56 -12.41
CA ALA A 187 11.03 -7.25 -13.38
C ALA A 187 11.23 -8.72 -13.01
N ASP A 188 11.43 -9.02 -11.74
CA ASP A 188 11.65 -10.37 -11.25
C ASP A 188 10.35 -11.18 -11.31
N ARG A 189 9.22 -10.61 -10.90
CA ARG A 189 7.90 -11.25 -11.07
C ARG A 189 7.63 -11.63 -12.52
N ARG A 190 7.95 -10.74 -13.47
CA ARG A 190 7.82 -11.06 -14.90
C ARG A 190 8.72 -12.22 -15.32
N LYS A 191 9.97 -12.26 -14.88
CA LYS A 191 10.89 -13.37 -15.17
C LYS A 191 10.36 -14.70 -14.65
N GLU A 192 9.81 -14.71 -13.43
CA GLU A 192 9.17 -15.87 -12.81
C GLU A 192 8.03 -16.39 -13.67
N LEU A 193 7.07 -15.52 -14.02
CA LEU A 193 5.92 -15.90 -14.85
C LEU A 193 6.36 -16.43 -16.22
N ILE A 194 7.36 -15.81 -16.86
CA ILE A 194 7.91 -16.30 -18.11
C ILE A 194 8.58 -17.69 -17.92
N SER A 195 9.22 -17.92 -16.79
CA SER A 195 9.81 -19.23 -16.47
C SER A 195 8.73 -20.30 -16.32
N VAL A 196 7.67 -20.03 -15.59
CA VAL A 196 6.50 -20.93 -15.45
C VAL A 196 5.90 -21.25 -16.82
N LEU A 197 5.69 -20.24 -17.65
CA LEU A 197 5.17 -20.42 -19.02
C LEU A 197 6.07 -21.33 -19.88
N LYS A 198 7.38 -21.20 -19.78
CA LYS A 198 8.34 -22.06 -20.51
C LYS A 198 8.34 -23.50 -20.04
N GLN A 199 8.04 -23.75 -18.76
CA GLN A 199 8.00 -25.09 -18.18
C GLN A 199 6.67 -25.80 -18.47
N THR A 200 5.61 -25.06 -18.79
CA THR A 200 4.30 -25.63 -19.10
C THR A 200 4.37 -26.38 -20.43
N LYS A 201 4.09 -27.67 -20.38
CA LYS A 201 4.19 -28.54 -21.57
C LYS A 201 3.22 -28.08 -22.64
N THR A 202 3.74 -27.84 -23.85
CA THR A 202 2.89 -27.62 -25.02
C THR A 202 2.13 -28.90 -25.34
N PRO A 203 0.82 -28.83 -25.66
CA PRO A 203 0.07 -30.00 -26.08
C PRO A 203 0.73 -30.70 -27.28
N SER A 204 0.75 -32.03 -27.28
CA SER A 204 1.13 -32.77 -28.47
C SER A 204 -0.02 -32.73 -29.48
N TRP A 205 0.16 -31.96 -30.53
CA TRP A 205 -0.78 -31.87 -31.63
C TRP A 205 -0.60 -33.09 -32.55
N GLY A 206 -1.56 -34.01 -32.52
CA GLY A 206 -1.58 -35.16 -33.42
C GLY A 206 -1.92 -34.73 -34.84
N GLY A 207 -0.93 -34.78 -35.72
CA GLY A 207 -1.11 -34.57 -37.18
C GLY A 207 -0.10 -33.56 -37.74
N GLY A 208 0.70 -33.94 -38.66
CA GLY A 208 1.80 -33.32 -39.38
C GLY A 208 1.79 -31.83 -39.73
N CYS A 209 1.11 -31.00 -38.99
CA CYS A 209 1.07 -29.55 -39.13
C CYS A 209 2.10 -28.86 -38.21
N HIS A 210 2.93 -27.99 -38.80
CA HIS A 210 3.88 -27.16 -38.05
C HIS A 210 3.25 -25.90 -37.42
N CYS A 211 1.93 -25.72 -37.51
CA CYS A 211 1.23 -24.50 -37.02
C CYS A 211 1.22 -24.39 -35.50
N GLY A 212 1.19 -25.51 -34.78
CA GLY A 212 1.19 -25.54 -33.31
C GLY A 212 2.40 -24.80 -32.70
N PRO A 213 3.64 -25.16 -33.02
CA PRO A 213 4.83 -24.47 -32.48
C PRO A 213 4.87 -22.97 -32.85
N TRP A 214 4.45 -22.59 -34.05
CA TRP A 214 4.40 -21.20 -34.47
C TRP A 214 3.32 -20.39 -33.69
N PHE A 215 2.15 -21.00 -33.51
CA PHE A 215 1.07 -20.41 -32.71
C PHE A 215 1.53 -20.13 -31.27
N PHE A 216 2.11 -21.14 -30.60
CA PHE A 216 2.60 -20.98 -29.25
C PHE A 216 3.71 -19.95 -29.11
N ARG A 217 4.60 -19.85 -30.08
CA ARG A 217 5.64 -18.82 -30.07
C ARG A 217 5.04 -17.42 -30.12
N ARG A 218 4.08 -17.18 -31.01
CA ARG A 218 3.40 -15.87 -31.11
C ARG A 218 2.54 -15.55 -29.87
N LEU A 219 1.88 -16.55 -29.31
CA LEU A 219 1.14 -16.40 -28.07
C LEU A 219 2.09 -16.04 -26.91
N ALA A 220 3.20 -16.73 -26.80
CA ALA A 220 4.23 -16.43 -25.79
C ALA A 220 4.78 -15.00 -25.94
N ASP A 221 5.00 -14.53 -27.18
CA ASP A 221 5.40 -13.15 -27.45
C ASP A 221 4.35 -12.14 -27.00
N LYS A 222 3.06 -12.42 -27.22
CA LYS A 222 1.96 -11.56 -26.76
C LYS A 222 1.80 -11.54 -25.24
N ILE A 223 1.87 -12.71 -24.62
CA ILE A 223 1.85 -12.81 -23.15
C ILE A 223 3.04 -12.05 -22.57
N ASN A 224 4.23 -12.22 -23.14
CA ASN A 224 5.41 -11.49 -22.71
C ASN A 224 5.23 -9.98 -22.82
N LEU A 225 4.63 -9.49 -23.92
CA LEU A 225 4.30 -8.06 -24.06
C LEU A 225 3.29 -7.60 -23.01
N ALA A 226 2.25 -8.38 -22.73
CA ALA A 226 1.25 -8.06 -21.70
C ALA A 226 1.87 -8.02 -20.29
N LEU A 227 2.85 -8.89 -20.01
CA LEU A 227 3.60 -8.92 -18.75
C LEU A 227 4.54 -7.72 -18.57
N TRP A 228 4.93 -7.04 -19.66
CA TRP A 228 5.67 -5.79 -19.57
C TRP A 228 4.82 -4.64 -19.04
N GLU A 229 3.54 -4.64 -19.34
CA GLU A 229 2.62 -3.63 -18.82
C GLU A 229 2.26 -3.88 -17.36
N LYS A 230 1.91 -5.13 -17.06
CA LYS A 230 1.53 -5.55 -15.69
C LYS A 230 2.01 -6.98 -15.46
N PRO A 231 2.90 -7.24 -14.48
CA PRO A 231 3.44 -8.58 -14.24
C PRO A 231 2.45 -9.48 -13.48
N ILE A 232 1.23 -9.58 -14.02
CA ILE A 232 0.18 -10.48 -13.58
C ILE A 232 -0.42 -11.17 -14.80
N LEU A 233 -0.75 -12.44 -14.66
CA LEU A 233 -1.41 -13.23 -15.68
C LEU A 233 -2.59 -13.94 -15.04
N ASP A 234 -3.77 -13.45 -15.31
CA ASP A 234 -5.04 -14.00 -14.89
C ASP A 234 -5.84 -14.54 -16.10
N GLY A 235 -6.95 -15.22 -15.83
CA GLY A 235 -7.82 -15.77 -16.88
C GLY A 235 -8.27 -14.73 -17.91
N PRO A 236 -8.83 -13.57 -17.51
CA PRO A 236 -9.24 -12.49 -18.42
C PRO A 236 -8.11 -11.97 -19.31
N ARG A 237 -6.91 -11.77 -18.78
CA ARG A 237 -5.75 -11.30 -19.57
C ARG A 237 -5.27 -12.37 -20.55
N LEU A 238 -5.27 -13.61 -20.14
CA LEU A 238 -4.91 -14.72 -20.99
C LEU A 238 -5.89 -14.83 -22.16
N VAL A 239 -7.19 -14.70 -21.89
CA VAL A 239 -8.26 -14.65 -22.93
C VAL A 239 -8.06 -13.48 -23.87
N SER A 240 -7.78 -12.28 -23.36
CA SER A 240 -7.50 -11.08 -24.16
C SER A 240 -6.29 -11.27 -25.09
N CYS A 241 -5.23 -11.92 -24.61
CA CYS A 241 -4.09 -12.29 -25.47
C CYS A 241 -4.50 -13.23 -26.59
N LEU A 242 -5.52 -14.08 -26.38
CA LEU A 242 -6.08 -14.99 -27.39
C LEU A 242 -7.00 -14.28 -28.38
N GLU A 243 -7.95 -13.49 -27.88
CA GLU A 243 -8.96 -12.82 -28.73
C GLU A 243 -8.28 -11.90 -29.76
N SER A 244 -7.19 -11.26 -29.37
CA SER A 244 -6.38 -10.48 -30.31
C SER A 244 -5.76 -11.32 -31.43
N TYR A 245 -5.87 -12.64 -31.33
CA TYR A 245 -5.30 -13.59 -32.29
C TYR A 245 -6.33 -14.20 -33.26
N HIS A 246 -7.64 -14.19 -32.94
CA HIS A 246 -8.69 -14.83 -33.77
C HIS A 246 -8.83 -14.28 -35.21
N GLY A 247 -8.02 -13.30 -35.60
CA GLY A 247 -8.14 -12.67 -36.93
C GLY A 247 -7.47 -13.37 -38.12
N LYS A 248 -6.52 -14.33 -37.95
CA LYS A 248 -5.76 -14.88 -39.11
C LYS A 248 -5.03 -16.22 -38.87
N PRO A 249 -5.60 -17.36 -38.71
CA PRO A 249 -4.76 -18.57 -38.73
C PRO A 249 -5.00 -19.52 -39.92
N ALA A 250 -6.14 -19.48 -40.55
CA ALA A 250 -6.47 -20.52 -41.56
C ALA A 250 -5.83 -20.30 -42.93
N SER A 251 -5.48 -19.06 -43.28
CA SER A 251 -4.92 -18.73 -44.61
C SER A 251 -3.41 -18.98 -44.76
N GLU A 252 -2.68 -19.12 -43.65
CA GLU A 252 -1.22 -19.34 -43.68
C GLU A 252 -0.80 -20.80 -43.46
N CYS A 253 -1.74 -21.71 -43.14
CA CYS A 253 -1.44 -23.10 -42.96
C CYS A 253 -1.39 -23.84 -44.30
N LYS A 254 -0.29 -24.54 -44.57
CA LYS A 254 -0.14 -25.38 -45.77
C LYS A 254 -1.18 -26.50 -45.89
N LEU A 255 -1.90 -26.85 -44.81
CA LEU A 255 -2.97 -27.85 -44.74
C LEU A 255 -4.37 -27.24 -44.93
N GLY A 256 -4.49 -25.92 -45.15
CA GLY A 256 -5.77 -25.24 -45.38
C GLY A 256 -6.75 -25.41 -44.20
N THR A 257 -8.04 -25.58 -44.52
CA THR A 257 -9.13 -25.72 -43.58
C THR A 257 -9.06 -26.94 -42.66
N SER A 258 -8.13 -27.85 -42.87
CA SER A 258 -7.92 -29.06 -42.07
C SER A 258 -7.01 -28.83 -40.84
N CYS A 259 -6.38 -27.67 -40.75
CA CYS A 259 -5.62 -27.30 -39.57
C CYS A 259 -6.54 -26.68 -38.53
N ARG A 260 -7.16 -27.52 -37.72
CA ARG A 260 -7.96 -27.06 -36.57
C ARG A 260 -7.12 -27.21 -35.29
N ILE A 261 -6.58 -26.11 -34.79
CA ILE A 261 -6.27 -25.98 -33.37
C ILE A 261 -7.65 -26.01 -32.69
N SER A 262 -8.02 -27.11 -32.05
CA SER A 262 -9.35 -27.18 -31.42
C SER A 262 -9.43 -26.21 -30.25
N ALA A 263 -10.55 -25.51 -30.11
CA ALA A 263 -10.79 -24.62 -29.00
C ALA A 263 -10.61 -25.35 -27.66
N ASP A 264 -11.03 -26.63 -27.60
CA ASP A 264 -10.91 -27.47 -26.40
C ASP A 264 -9.44 -27.69 -25.99
N SER A 265 -8.55 -27.95 -26.94
CA SER A 265 -7.11 -28.12 -26.64
C SER A 265 -6.46 -26.83 -26.15
N LEU A 266 -6.90 -25.69 -26.63
CA LEU A 266 -6.46 -24.39 -26.14
C LEU A 266 -6.95 -24.16 -24.72
N THR A 267 -8.24 -24.41 -24.46
CA THR A 267 -8.84 -24.24 -23.11
C THR A 267 -8.12 -25.10 -22.07
N VAL A 268 -7.84 -26.36 -22.38
CA VAL A 268 -7.07 -27.24 -21.47
C VAL A 268 -5.65 -26.73 -21.24
N HIS A 269 -4.98 -26.22 -22.29
CA HIS A 269 -3.63 -25.69 -22.13
C HIS A 269 -3.61 -24.44 -21.26
N PHE A 270 -4.60 -23.56 -21.39
CA PHE A 270 -4.73 -22.36 -20.58
C PHE A 270 -5.06 -22.69 -19.12
N ALA A 271 -5.94 -23.64 -18.87
CA ALA A 271 -6.19 -24.13 -17.52
C ALA A 271 -4.91 -24.63 -16.87
N ASN A 272 -4.06 -25.37 -17.60
CA ASN A 272 -2.77 -25.83 -17.11
C ASN A 272 -1.78 -24.68 -16.83
N ILE A 273 -1.79 -23.62 -17.63
CA ILE A 273 -0.95 -22.42 -17.37
C ILE A 273 -1.41 -21.73 -16.10
N LEU A 274 -2.71 -21.48 -15.95
CA LEU A 274 -3.26 -20.82 -14.76
C LEU A 274 -3.00 -21.66 -13.49
N ASP A 275 -3.24 -22.96 -13.54
CA ASP A 275 -2.96 -23.88 -12.42
C ASP A 275 -1.45 -23.88 -12.05
N ALA A 276 -0.56 -23.82 -13.03
CA ALA A 276 0.88 -23.74 -12.79
C ALA A 276 1.28 -22.40 -12.14
N ILE A 277 0.63 -21.29 -12.51
CA ILE A 277 0.85 -19.97 -11.91
C ILE A 277 0.31 -19.95 -10.47
N GLU A 278 -0.92 -20.43 -10.24
CA GLU A 278 -1.52 -20.49 -8.91
C GLU A 278 -0.68 -21.34 -7.95
N LYS A 279 -0.16 -22.49 -8.42
CA LYS A 279 0.75 -23.33 -7.63
C LYS A 279 2.06 -22.63 -7.32
N HIS A 280 2.60 -21.88 -8.27
CA HIS A 280 3.81 -21.10 -8.05
C HIS A 280 3.58 -20.03 -7.01
N ASP A 281 2.47 -19.29 -7.10
CA ASP A 281 2.13 -18.22 -6.17
C ASP A 281 1.91 -18.76 -4.75
N ALA A 282 1.24 -19.90 -4.61
CA ALA A 282 1.03 -20.57 -3.31
C ALA A 282 2.34 -21.07 -2.63
N VAL A 283 3.41 -21.28 -3.38
CA VAL A 283 4.72 -21.67 -2.82
C VAL A 283 5.53 -20.44 -2.40
N THR A 284 5.25 -19.28 -2.98
CA THR A 284 5.99 -18.02 -2.73
C THR A 284 5.30 -17.12 -1.69
N GLU A 285 4.12 -17.50 -1.22
CA GLU A 285 3.42 -16.91 -0.06
C GLU A 285 3.95 -17.44 1.27
#